data_a9137c6e2725296cf09311b411ffa589
#
_entry.id   a9137c6e2725296cf09311b411ffa589
#
_cell.length_a   1.000
_cell.length_b   1.000
_cell.length_c   1.000
_cell.angle_alpha   90.00
_cell.angle_beta   90.00
_cell.angle_gamma   90.00
#
_symmetry.space_group_name_H-M   'P 1'
#
loop_
_entity.id
_entity.type
_entity.pdbx_description
1 polymer ?
#
loop_
_entity_poly.entity_id
_entity_poly.type
_entity_poly.pdbx_seq_one_letter_code
_entity_poly.pdbx_strand_id
1 'polypeptide(L)'
;MGIVARQSIKGTIATYIGVAVGIVTTFFIQTKALQPEQIGLIDILLQCALLFGGLAQLGTNSSAMRYYPFFKDEDNRDHGFFGWTLLVPLVGFSFFLLAFFLFKGAIVEFFTKDSEVGAELFAKYVNFVVPLAFFSLYISVFETNSNLLLRIVLPKFVREVGLRVGTLAIYLLYFYKVLNFDGVIVGFCVLYGLATLVNIVYLFSLQRVSFKIEWKFITPQLKRDFLFYTLFMITAALAGNVIPMLSKFFVAAKTSFRLAGVFTIATNIAAVIEMPYRSLGAISRPHISEAMAKKDVQRADELCKSVTLHQFIAGSFVLFLVWINIDYLFDLLPKGDIYRLGKWAVLLLSLSRLVYSTFAVTTTVLSYSKYYYYSLIFTVLLAGMSIALNAWWVPRWDINGGALANLVSYFVYFILLLVFIKWKIGVMPLSRKLLPVAMIVLVLFAFNWLWTSALTPLIVKPFEKPIVGLTLDAALKSSLFFVLGLTSLYKLKVSQSVNDLIDRVWDVFRDK
;
A
#
# COMPACT_ATOMS: atom_id res chain seq x y z
N MET A 1 7.03 7.77 -29.33
CA MET A 1 7.03 7.18 -27.99
C MET A 1 7.12 5.66 -28.10
N GLY A 2 8.09 5.04 -27.43
CA GLY A 2 8.22 3.57 -27.44
C GLY A 2 7.02 2.87 -26.78
N ILE A 3 6.82 1.59 -27.11
CA ILE A 3 5.71 0.75 -26.60
C ILE A 3 5.64 0.82 -25.06
N VAL A 4 6.78 0.77 -24.36
CA VAL A 4 6.88 0.82 -22.90
C VAL A 4 6.34 2.13 -22.34
N ALA A 5 6.71 3.29 -22.90
CA ALA A 5 6.23 4.60 -22.45
C ALA A 5 4.70 4.72 -22.60
N ARG A 6 4.17 4.30 -23.75
CA ARG A 6 2.73 4.33 -24.02
C ARG A 6 1.93 3.42 -23.06
N GLN A 7 2.45 2.24 -22.74
CA GLN A 7 1.84 1.32 -21.79
C GLN A 7 1.92 1.85 -20.35
N SER A 8 3.04 2.48 -19.97
CA SER A 8 3.20 3.08 -18.64
C SER A 8 2.21 4.21 -18.40
N ILE A 9 2.01 5.10 -19.39
CA ILE A 9 1.04 6.20 -19.28
C ILE A 9 -0.38 5.66 -19.09
N LYS A 10 -0.81 4.70 -19.92
CA LYS A 10 -2.12 4.07 -19.79
C LYS A 10 -2.31 3.38 -18.43
N GLY A 11 -1.29 2.67 -17.96
CA GLY A 11 -1.30 2.03 -16.65
C GLY A 11 -1.39 3.04 -15.50
N THR A 12 -0.76 4.22 -15.63
CA THR A 12 -0.84 5.30 -14.64
C THR A 12 -2.25 5.91 -14.59
N ILE A 13 -2.84 6.19 -15.74
CA ILE A 13 -4.23 6.67 -15.83
C ILE A 13 -5.19 5.68 -15.16
N ALA A 14 -5.07 4.39 -15.46
CA ALA A 14 -5.88 3.35 -14.81
C ALA A 14 -5.74 3.37 -13.28
N THR A 15 -4.52 3.60 -12.76
CA THR A 15 -4.30 3.70 -11.31
C THR A 15 -5.04 4.90 -10.70
N TYR A 16 -4.98 6.09 -11.32
CA TYR A 16 -5.69 7.26 -10.80
C TYR A 16 -7.22 7.11 -10.86
N ILE A 17 -7.76 6.57 -11.95
CA ILE A 17 -9.19 6.24 -12.05
C ILE A 17 -9.57 5.26 -10.93
N GLY A 18 -8.79 4.21 -10.75
CA GLY A 18 -9.02 3.24 -9.69
C GLY A 18 -8.99 3.88 -8.30
N VAL A 19 -8.04 4.78 -8.03
CA VAL A 19 -7.97 5.51 -6.74
C VAL A 19 -9.24 6.34 -6.52
N ALA A 20 -9.70 7.08 -7.52
CA ALA A 20 -10.91 7.89 -7.40
C ALA A 20 -12.14 7.01 -7.10
N VAL A 21 -12.33 5.90 -7.83
CA VAL A 21 -13.40 4.93 -7.57
C VAL A 21 -13.25 4.34 -6.16
N GLY A 22 -12.02 3.98 -5.76
CA GLY A 22 -11.75 3.45 -4.43
C GLY A 22 -12.11 4.40 -3.30
N ILE A 23 -11.82 5.69 -3.43
CA ILE A 23 -12.18 6.73 -2.45
C ILE A 23 -13.70 6.78 -2.29
N VAL A 24 -14.44 6.91 -3.40
CA VAL A 24 -15.91 6.95 -3.37
C VAL A 24 -16.48 5.68 -2.74
N THR A 25 -15.98 4.52 -3.18
CA THR A 25 -16.44 3.21 -2.68
C THR A 25 -16.20 3.08 -1.18
N THR A 26 -14.97 3.35 -0.72
CA THR A 26 -14.58 3.10 0.67
C THR A 26 -15.19 4.08 1.64
N PHE A 27 -15.17 5.38 1.31
CA PHE A 27 -15.60 6.40 2.27
C PHE A 27 -17.11 6.68 2.26
N PHE A 28 -17.78 6.54 1.13
CA PHE A 28 -19.20 6.92 1.03
C PHE A 28 -20.13 5.71 0.91
N ILE A 29 -19.78 4.74 0.08
CA ILE A 29 -20.69 3.62 -0.19
C ILE A 29 -20.51 2.52 0.87
N GLN A 30 -19.28 2.08 1.13
CA GLN A 30 -18.99 1.04 2.10
C GLN A 30 -19.43 1.42 3.51
N THR A 31 -19.11 2.64 3.98
CA THR A 31 -19.50 3.12 5.31
C THR A 31 -21.00 3.32 5.46
N LYS A 32 -21.73 3.61 4.36
CA LYS A 32 -23.18 3.71 4.35
C LYS A 32 -23.85 2.34 4.32
N ALA A 33 -23.36 1.43 3.49
CA ALA A 33 -23.96 0.13 3.25
C ALA A 33 -23.72 -0.86 4.40
N LEU A 34 -22.47 -0.93 4.90
CA LEU A 34 -22.03 -1.93 5.87
C LEU A 34 -21.95 -1.37 7.29
N GLN A 35 -22.03 -2.29 8.28
CA GLN A 35 -21.66 -1.99 9.65
C GLN A 35 -20.14 -2.05 9.83
N PRO A 36 -19.55 -1.34 10.81
CA PRO A 36 -18.11 -1.36 11.05
C PRO A 36 -17.55 -2.78 11.26
N GLU A 37 -18.30 -3.66 11.95
CA GLU A 37 -17.95 -5.07 12.16
C GLU A 37 -17.82 -5.83 10.84
N GLN A 38 -18.72 -5.57 9.90
CA GLN A 38 -18.72 -6.18 8.58
C GLN A 38 -17.54 -5.67 7.73
N ILE A 39 -17.23 -4.37 7.84
CA ILE A 39 -16.06 -3.76 7.18
C ILE A 39 -14.77 -4.39 7.69
N GLY A 40 -14.64 -4.50 9.03
CA GLY A 40 -13.48 -5.14 9.66
C GLY A 40 -13.34 -6.60 9.25
N LEU A 41 -14.43 -7.35 9.25
CA LEU A 41 -14.43 -8.75 8.84
C LEU A 41 -13.99 -8.93 7.38
N ILE A 42 -14.60 -8.19 6.44
CA ILE A 42 -14.25 -8.27 5.01
C ILE A 42 -12.78 -7.92 4.81
N ASP A 43 -12.29 -6.85 5.45
CA ASP A 43 -10.88 -6.46 5.33
C ASP A 43 -9.96 -7.57 5.86
N ILE A 44 -10.24 -8.15 7.02
CA ILE A 44 -9.42 -9.22 7.58
C ILE A 44 -9.43 -10.47 6.69
N LEU A 45 -10.59 -10.90 6.18
CA LEU A 45 -10.68 -12.04 5.26
C LEU A 45 -9.86 -11.80 3.98
N LEU A 46 -9.97 -10.59 3.39
CA LEU A 46 -9.18 -10.22 2.21
C LEU A 46 -7.69 -10.13 2.53
N GLN A 47 -7.29 -9.55 3.68
CA GLN A 47 -5.89 -9.49 4.09
C GLN A 47 -5.30 -10.89 4.34
N CYS A 48 -6.05 -11.80 4.97
CA CYS A 48 -5.67 -13.19 5.11
C CYS A 48 -5.48 -13.85 3.73
N ALA A 49 -6.41 -13.64 2.80
CA ALA A 49 -6.33 -14.19 1.46
C ALA A 49 -5.11 -13.66 0.68
N LEU A 50 -4.85 -12.34 0.74
CA LEU A 50 -3.69 -11.73 0.10
C LEU A 50 -2.36 -12.21 0.71
N LEU A 51 -2.32 -12.37 2.04
CA LEU A 51 -1.16 -12.91 2.75
C LEU A 51 -0.85 -14.32 2.28
N PHE A 52 -1.83 -15.21 2.36
CA PHE A 52 -1.64 -16.61 1.96
C PHE A 52 -1.39 -16.77 0.47
N GLY A 53 -2.09 -16.01 -0.39
CA GLY A 53 -1.80 -15.97 -1.82
C GLY A 53 -0.38 -15.47 -2.12
N GLY A 54 0.07 -14.44 -1.40
CA GLY A 54 1.43 -13.91 -1.48
C GLY A 54 2.51 -14.91 -1.05
N LEU A 55 2.23 -15.74 -0.04
CA LEU A 55 3.14 -16.81 0.40
C LEU A 55 3.11 -18.01 -0.54
N ALA A 56 1.93 -18.41 -0.98
CA ALA A 56 1.72 -19.56 -1.87
C ALA A 56 2.41 -19.40 -3.23
N GLN A 57 2.63 -18.17 -3.70
CA GLN A 57 3.41 -17.95 -4.93
C GLN A 57 4.89 -18.38 -4.82
N LEU A 58 5.40 -18.65 -3.62
CA LEU A 58 6.78 -19.12 -3.37
C LEU A 58 7.86 -18.27 -4.08
N GLY A 59 7.67 -16.93 -4.14
CA GLY A 59 8.62 -16.03 -4.82
C GLY A 59 8.65 -16.13 -6.35
N THR A 60 7.72 -16.89 -6.95
CA THR A 60 7.71 -17.16 -8.41
C THR A 60 7.69 -15.87 -9.25
N ASN A 61 6.97 -14.85 -8.83
CA ASN A 61 6.89 -13.60 -9.60
C ASN A 61 8.26 -12.91 -9.73
N SER A 62 9.04 -12.88 -8.66
CA SER A 62 10.39 -12.30 -8.67
C SER A 62 11.36 -13.16 -9.45
N SER A 63 11.27 -14.48 -9.28
CA SER A 63 12.09 -15.45 -10.00
C SER A 63 11.78 -15.43 -11.50
N ALA A 64 10.50 -15.30 -11.88
CA ALA A 64 10.09 -15.18 -13.27
C ALA A 64 10.73 -13.97 -13.95
N MET A 65 10.69 -12.80 -13.32
CA MET A 65 11.31 -11.59 -13.88
C MET A 65 12.81 -11.73 -14.09
N ARG A 66 13.51 -12.45 -13.20
CA ARG A 66 14.96 -12.65 -13.28
C ARG A 66 15.37 -13.68 -14.31
N TYR A 67 14.64 -14.80 -14.38
CA TYR A 67 15.07 -15.95 -15.15
C TYR A 67 14.42 -16.03 -16.54
N TYR A 68 13.32 -15.33 -16.79
CA TYR A 68 12.68 -15.32 -18.11
C TYR A 68 13.63 -15.02 -19.29
N PRO A 69 14.58 -14.07 -19.21
CA PRO A 69 15.52 -13.81 -20.31
C PRO A 69 16.34 -15.03 -20.73
N PHE A 70 16.58 -15.99 -19.83
CA PHE A 70 17.33 -17.23 -20.14
C PHE A 70 16.48 -18.24 -20.90
N PHE A 71 15.16 -18.16 -20.80
CA PHE A 71 14.20 -19.04 -21.45
C PHE A 71 13.62 -18.44 -22.74
N LYS A 72 13.87 -17.17 -22.98
CA LYS A 72 13.27 -16.45 -24.10
C LYS A 72 13.74 -17.02 -25.44
N ASP A 73 12.83 -17.74 -26.10
CA ASP A 73 13.01 -18.34 -27.42
C ASP A 73 11.66 -18.37 -28.12
N GLU A 74 11.50 -17.54 -29.17
CA GLU A 74 10.22 -17.42 -29.87
C GLU A 74 9.89 -18.70 -30.68
N ASP A 75 10.89 -19.42 -31.19
CA ASP A 75 10.69 -20.63 -31.98
C ASP A 75 10.24 -21.81 -31.12
N ASN A 76 10.76 -21.91 -29.90
CA ASN A 76 10.42 -22.98 -28.95
C ASN A 76 9.41 -22.55 -27.87
N ARG A 77 8.64 -21.48 -28.08
CA ARG A 77 7.64 -20.96 -27.16
C ARG A 77 8.15 -20.83 -25.71
N ASP A 78 9.34 -20.20 -25.57
CA ASP A 78 10.01 -19.95 -24.31
C ASP A 78 10.23 -21.23 -23.49
N HIS A 79 10.47 -22.38 -24.12
CA HIS A 79 10.71 -23.70 -23.50
C HIS A 79 9.69 -24.11 -22.43
N GLY A 80 8.47 -23.61 -22.56
CA GLY A 80 7.39 -23.87 -21.59
C GLY A 80 7.56 -23.15 -20.26
N PHE A 81 8.31 -22.05 -20.21
CA PHE A 81 8.54 -21.26 -18.99
C PHE A 81 7.25 -20.84 -18.28
N PHE A 82 6.21 -20.50 -19.03
CA PHE A 82 4.92 -20.16 -18.47
C PHE A 82 4.25 -21.31 -17.72
N GLY A 83 4.51 -22.56 -18.13
CA GLY A 83 4.07 -23.74 -17.38
C GLY A 83 4.67 -23.79 -15.96
N TRP A 84 5.96 -23.44 -15.81
CA TRP A 84 6.62 -23.34 -14.54
C TRP A 84 6.01 -22.26 -13.64
N THR A 85 5.77 -21.09 -14.19
CA THR A 85 5.17 -19.97 -13.44
C THR A 85 3.76 -20.26 -12.95
N LEU A 86 3.08 -21.25 -13.52
CA LEU A 86 1.76 -21.72 -13.07
C LEU A 86 1.86 -22.89 -12.09
N LEU A 87 2.77 -23.84 -12.36
CA LEU A 87 2.89 -25.06 -11.57
C LEU A 87 3.46 -24.77 -10.17
N VAL A 88 4.51 -23.95 -10.06
CA VAL A 88 5.16 -23.68 -8.76
C VAL A 88 4.19 -23.02 -7.77
N PRO A 89 3.41 -21.99 -8.13
CA PRO A 89 2.38 -21.43 -7.25
C PRO A 89 1.27 -22.42 -6.91
N LEU A 90 0.91 -23.35 -7.82
CA LEU A 90 -0.07 -24.40 -7.54
C LEU A 90 0.42 -25.35 -6.44
N VAL A 91 1.68 -25.76 -6.52
CA VAL A 91 2.33 -26.57 -5.47
C VAL A 91 2.34 -25.80 -4.15
N GLY A 92 2.76 -24.52 -4.18
CA GLY A 92 2.74 -23.65 -2.99
C GLY A 92 1.34 -23.49 -2.41
N PHE A 93 0.33 -23.33 -3.25
CA PHE A 93 -1.06 -23.26 -2.80
C PHE A 93 -1.55 -24.57 -2.18
N SER A 94 -1.14 -25.71 -2.71
CA SER A 94 -1.46 -27.03 -2.11
C SER A 94 -0.87 -27.17 -0.70
N PHE A 95 0.37 -26.70 -0.48
CA PHE A 95 0.96 -26.63 0.87
C PHE A 95 0.19 -25.66 1.77
N PHE A 96 -0.19 -24.49 1.27
CA PHE A 96 -1.02 -23.54 2.01
C PHE A 96 -2.38 -24.15 2.38
N LEU A 97 -3.04 -24.83 1.45
CA LEU A 97 -4.33 -25.47 1.67
C LEU A 97 -4.24 -26.51 2.81
N LEU A 98 -3.21 -27.36 2.77
CA LEU A 98 -2.94 -28.32 3.83
C LEU A 98 -2.70 -27.62 5.18
N ALA A 99 -1.81 -26.61 5.20
CA ALA A 99 -1.52 -25.85 6.41
C ALA A 99 -2.77 -25.13 6.94
N PHE A 100 -3.59 -24.55 6.07
CA PHE A 100 -4.83 -23.89 6.45
C PHE A 100 -5.78 -24.85 7.18
N PHE A 101 -6.01 -26.04 6.64
CA PHE A 101 -6.91 -27.02 7.29
C PHE A 101 -6.32 -27.57 8.60
N LEU A 102 -5.02 -27.78 8.68
CA LEU A 102 -4.35 -28.22 9.91
C LEU A 102 -4.41 -27.16 11.02
N PHE A 103 -4.22 -25.88 10.68
CA PHE A 103 -4.15 -24.79 11.65
C PHE A 103 -5.42 -23.92 11.71
N LYS A 104 -6.49 -24.29 10.99
CA LYS A 104 -7.74 -23.55 10.96
C LYS A 104 -8.30 -23.28 12.36
N GLY A 105 -8.27 -24.27 13.25
CA GLY A 105 -8.71 -24.11 14.64
C GLY A 105 -7.93 -23.02 15.37
N ALA A 106 -6.61 -23.04 15.27
CA ALA A 106 -5.74 -22.02 15.88
C ALA A 106 -5.94 -20.63 15.25
N ILE A 107 -6.17 -20.55 13.93
CA ILE A 107 -6.48 -19.30 13.24
C ILE A 107 -7.80 -18.72 13.76
N VAL A 108 -8.84 -19.54 13.84
CA VAL A 108 -10.14 -19.10 14.36
C VAL A 108 -9.99 -18.68 15.82
N GLU A 109 -9.34 -19.48 16.67
CA GLU A 109 -9.09 -19.13 18.08
C GLU A 109 -8.34 -17.82 18.23
N PHE A 110 -7.30 -17.56 17.41
CA PHE A 110 -6.56 -16.32 17.43
C PHE A 110 -7.43 -15.07 17.22
N PHE A 111 -8.43 -15.16 16.31
CA PHE A 111 -9.32 -14.05 16.01
C PHE A 111 -10.59 -13.99 16.86
N THR A 112 -10.90 -15.04 17.62
CA THR A 112 -12.18 -15.12 18.36
C THR A 112 -12.02 -15.12 19.87
N LYS A 113 -10.85 -15.51 20.39
CA LYS A 113 -10.61 -15.70 21.83
C LYS A 113 -10.85 -14.45 22.67
N ASP A 114 -10.35 -13.31 22.21
CA ASP A 114 -10.42 -12.04 22.93
C ASP A 114 -11.37 -11.03 22.24
N SER A 115 -12.05 -11.43 21.15
CA SER A 115 -12.93 -10.58 20.37
C SER A 115 -14.39 -10.80 20.78
N GLU A 116 -15.02 -9.76 21.36
CA GLU A 116 -16.41 -9.87 21.83
C GLU A 116 -17.44 -9.77 20.68
N VAL A 117 -17.14 -9.00 19.63
CA VAL A 117 -18.08 -8.70 18.54
C VAL A 117 -17.52 -9.11 17.20
N GLY A 118 -18.26 -9.95 16.49
CA GLY A 118 -17.92 -10.42 15.14
C GLY A 118 -17.10 -11.72 15.09
N ALA A 119 -16.75 -12.31 16.24
CA ALA A 119 -16.03 -13.59 16.33
C ALA A 119 -16.77 -14.72 15.63
N GLU A 120 -18.07 -14.85 15.85
CA GLU A 120 -18.92 -15.87 15.20
C GLU A 120 -18.95 -15.69 13.67
N LEU A 121 -19.00 -14.42 13.21
CA LEU A 121 -18.96 -14.12 11.78
C LEU A 121 -17.63 -14.56 11.17
N PHE A 122 -16.49 -14.32 11.83
CA PHE A 122 -15.20 -14.79 11.33
C PHE A 122 -15.15 -16.31 11.21
N ALA A 123 -15.58 -17.03 12.24
CA ALA A 123 -15.63 -18.50 12.22
C ALA A 123 -16.52 -19.03 11.07
N LYS A 124 -17.65 -18.36 10.80
CA LYS A 124 -18.57 -18.69 9.70
C LYS A 124 -17.90 -18.50 8.33
N TYR A 125 -17.16 -17.40 8.12
CA TYR A 125 -16.69 -17.01 6.79
C TYR A 125 -15.22 -17.33 6.51
N VAL A 126 -14.45 -17.82 7.48
CA VAL A 126 -13.00 -18.07 7.33
C VAL A 126 -12.66 -19.00 6.15
N ASN A 127 -13.54 -19.93 5.79
CA ASN A 127 -13.32 -20.83 4.65
C ASN A 127 -13.26 -20.07 3.30
N PHE A 128 -13.86 -18.89 3.18
CA PHE A 128 -13.80 -18.07 1.98
C PHE A 128 -12.40 -17.48 1.73
N VAL A 129 -11.52 -17.51 2.74
CA VAL A 129 -10.11 -17.16 2.58
C VAL A 129 -9.44 -18.04 1.51
N VAL A 130 -9.82 -19.33 1.42
CA VAL A 130 -9.20 -20.28 0.48
C VAL A 130 -9.44 -19.90 -0.97
N PRO A 131 -10.68 -19.77 -1.48
CA PRO A 131 -10.90 -19.37 -2.86
C PRO A 131 -10.39 -17.95 -3.16
N LEU A 132 -10.51 -17.01 -2.23
CA LEU A 132 -9.97 -15.67 -2.39
C LEU A 132 -8.43 -15.68 -2.51
N ALA A 133 -7.73 -16.49 -1.70
CA ALA A 133 -6.28 -16.65 -1.78
C ALA A 133 -5.86 -17.28 -3.13
N PHE A 134 -6.60 -18.30 -3.60
CA PHE A 134 -6.36 -18.93 -4.89
C PHE A 134 -6.47 -17.91 -6.04
N PHE A 135 -7.58 -17.21 -6.12
CA PHE A 135 -7.78 -16.23 -7.18
C PHE A 135 -6.80 -15.06 -7.11
N SER A 136 -6.53 -14.51 -5.91
CA SER A 136 -5.57 -13.42 -5.74
C SER A 136 -4.15 -13.82 -6.14
N LEU A 137 -3.74 -15.05 -5.81
CA LEU A 137 -2.48 -15.65 -6.23
C LEU A 137 -2.38 -15.64 -7.76
N TYR A 138 -3.40 -16.21 -8.44
CA TYR A 138 -3.34 -16.33 -9.90
C TYR A 138 -3.53 -15.01 -10.64
N ILE A 139 -4.28 -14.05 -10.10
CA ILE A 139 -4.28 -12.66 -10.63
C ILE A 139 -2.84 -12.14 -10.68
N SER A 140 -2.08 -12.29 -9.58
CA SER A 140 -0.69 -11.83 -9.48
C SER A 140 0.25 -12.58 -10.43
N VAL A 141 0.08 -13.91 -10.58
CA VAL A 141 0.88 -14.73 -11.50
C VAL A 141 0.62 -14.35 -12.95
N PHE A 142 -0.63 -14.21 -13.37
CA PHE A 142 -0.99 -13.83 -14.74
C PHE A 142 -0.57 -12.40 -15.07
N GLU A 143 -0.67 -11.49 -14.10
CA GLU A 143 -0.14 -10.12 -14.25
C GLU A 143 1.37 -10.16 -14.50
N THR A 144 2.12 -10.95 -13.73
CA THR A 144 3.57 -11.09 -13.91
C THR A 144 3.90 -11.67 -15.29
N ASN A 145 3.22 -12.72 -15.72
CA ASN A 145 3.44 -13.32 -17.03
C ASN A 145 3.14 -12.33 -18.18
N SER A 146 2.08 -11.53 -18.04
CA SER A 146 1.76 -10.47 -18.99
C SER A 146 2.82 -9.36 -19.02
N ASN A 147 3.40 -9.04 -17.85
CA ASN A 147 4.49 -8.07 -17.72
C ASN A 147 5.76 -8.56 -18.44
N LEU A 148 6.09 -9.86 -18.36
CA LEU A 148 7.22 -10.47 -19.09
C LEU A 148 7.05 -10.31 -20.61
N LEU A 149 5.82 -10.36 -21.09
CA LEU A 149 5.48 -10.13 -22.51
C LEU A 149 5.30 -8.64 -22.85
N LEU A 150 5.63 -7.72 -21.96
CA LEU A 150 5.45 -6.26 -22.11
C LEU A 150 4.00 -5.85 -22.35
N ARG A 151 3.03 -6.62 -21.85
CA ARG A 151 1.58 -6.40 -22.01
C ARG A 151 0.93 -6.08 -20.64
N ILE A 152 1.26 -4.92 -20.07
CA ILE A 152 0.92 -4.56 -18.69
C ILE A 152 -0.45 -3.91 -18.49
N VAL A 153 -1.06 -3.37 -19.55
CA VAL A 153 -2.23 -2.46 -19.43
C VAL A 153 -3.46 -3.19 -18.92
N LEU A 154 -3.85 -4.32 -19.55
CA LEU A 154 -5.10 -5.00 -19.19
C LEU A 154 -5.05 -5.61 -17.77
N PRO A 155 -4.02 -6.39 -17.39
CA PRO A 155 -3.95 -6.93 -16.03
C PRO A 155 -3.95 -5.85 -14.96
N LYS A 156 -3.23 -4.74 -15.20
CA LYS A 156 -3.22 -3.59 -14.30
C LYS A 156 -4.59 -2.92 -14.23
N PHE A 157 -5.29 -2.77 -15.35
CA PHE A 157 -6.66 -2.23 -15.40
C PHE A 157 -7.63 -3.11 -14.61
N VAL A 158 -7.58 -4.43 -14.78
CA VAL A 158 -8.41 -5.39 -14.03
C VAL A 158 -8.17 -5.23 -12.52
N ARG A 159 -6.89 -5.15 -12.09
CA ARG A 159 -6.54 -5.02 -10.68
C ARG A 159 -6.90 -3.65 -10.09
N GLU A 160 -6.58 -2.56 -10.80
CA GLU A 160 -6.74 -1.21 -10.24
C GLU A 160 -8.16 -0.64 -10.41
N VAL A 161 -8.83 -0.99 -11.50
CA VAL A 161 -10.17 -0.47 -11.81
C VAL A 161 -11.23 -1.57 -11.66
N GLY A 162 -11.03 -2.71 -12.31
CA GLY A 162 -12.02 -3.79 -12.35
C GLY A 162 -12.44 -4.28 -10.97
N LEU A 163 -11.46 -4.60 -10.10
CA LEU A 163 -11.76 -5.04 -8.73
C LEU A 163 -12.47 -3.94 -7.92
N ARG A 164 -12.11 -2.67 -8.10
CA ARG A 164 -12.74 -1.56 -7.33
C ARG A 164 -14.17 -1.28 -7.82
N VAL A 165 -14.39 -1.29 -9.12
CA VAL A 165 -15.75 -1.14 -9.69
C VAL A 165 -16.62 -2.34 -9.31
N GLY A 166 -16.08 -3.56 -9.35
CA GLY A 166 -16.79 -4.75 -8.89
C GLY A 166 -17.12 -4.69 -7.39
N THR A 167 -16.19 -4.23 -6.56
CA THR A 167 -16.44 -4.00 -5.13
C THR A 167 -17.53 -2.95 -4.90
N LEU A 168 -17.50 -1.84 -5.66
CA LEU A 168 -18.56 -0.84 -5.64
C LEU A 168 -19.92 -1.45 -5.98
N ALA A 169 -19.99 -2.26 -7.04
CA ALA A 169 -21.22 -2.91 -7.47
C ALA A 169 -21.75 -3.86 -6.37
N ILE A 170 -20.89 -4.68 -5.74
CA ILE A 170 -21.28 -5.57 -4.63
C ILE A 170 -21.88 -4.78 -3.48
N TYR A 171 -21.25 -3.66 -3.06
CA TYR A 171 -21.77 -2.83 -1.96
C TYR A 171 -23.06 -2.12 -2.32
N LEU A 172 -23.24 -1.69 -3.56
CA LEU A 172 -24.52 -1.11 -4.03
C LEU A 172 -25.62 -2.16 -4.04
N LEU A 173 -25.37 -3.38 -4.54
CA LEU A 173 -26.34 -4.49 -4.52
C LEU A 173 -26.75 -4.84 -3.07
N TYR A 174 -25.81 -4.82 -2.14
CA TYR A 174 -26.12 -5.01 -0.72
C TYR A 174 -26.94 -3.83 -0.15
N PHE A 175 -26.57 -2.59 -0.48
CA PHE A 175 -27.28 -1.40 -0.03
C PHE A 175 -28.75 -1.38 -0.49
N TYR A 176 -29.00 -1.79 -1.74
CA TYR A 176 -30.35 -1.93 -2.28
C TYR A 176 -31.07 -3.23 -1.87
N LYS A 177 -30.46 -4.01 -0.95
CA LYS A 177 -31.01 -5.27 -0.41
C LYS A 177 -31.24 -6.38 -1.46
N VAL A 178 -30.57 -6.31 -2.61
CA VAL A 178 -30.54 -7.38 -3.63
C VAL A 178 -29.70 -8.54 -3.13
N LEU A 179 -28.62 -8.26 -2.41
CA LEU A 179 -27.77 -9.26 -1.76
C LEU A 179 -27.93 -9.15 -0.25
N ASN A 180 -27.88 -10.28 0.43
CA ASN A 180 -27.62 -10.38 1.87
C ASN A 180 -26.11 -10.38 2.15
N PHE A 181 -25.69 -10.43 3.42
CA PHE A 181 -24.27 -10.39 3.76
C PHE A 181 -23.50 -11.64 3.28
N ASP A 182 -24.14 -12.82 3.28
CA ASP A 182 -23.56 -14.03 2.67
C ASP A 182 -23.28 -13.80 1.17
N GLY A 183 -24.22 -13.14 0.47
CA GLY A 183 -24.08 -12.76 -0.93
C GLY A 183 -22.93 -11.77 -1.18
N VAL A 184 -22.61 -10.89 -0.23
CA VAL A 184 -21.44 -10.00 -0.32
C VAL A 184 -20.15 -10.82 -0.32
N ILE A 185 -20.02 -11.76 0.60
CA ILE A 185 -18.81 -12.62 0.72
C ILE A 185 -18.64 -13.49 -0.53
N VAL A 186 -19.71 -14.13 -0.98
CA VAL A 186 -19.72 -14.91 -2.24
C VAL A 186 -19.40 -13.99 -3.42
N GLY A 187 -19.97 -12.77 -3.44
CA GLY A 187 -19.71 -11.76 -4.47
C GLY A 187 -18.23 -11.42 -4.63
N PHE A 188 -17.49 -11.32 -3.52
CA PHE A 188 -16.03 -11.15 -3.59
C PHE A 188 -15.33 -12.35 -4.23
N CYS A 189 -15.71 -13.58 -3.89
CA CYS A 189 -15.15 -14.78 -4.53
C CYS A 189 -15.41 -14.78 -6.04
N VAL A 190 -16.65 -14.47 -6.44
CA VAL A 190 -17.02 -14.35 -7.87
C VAL A 190 -16.23 -13.25 -8.57
N LEU A 191 -16.10 -12.08 -7.95
CA LEU A 191 -15.36 -10.95 -8.48
C LEU A 191 -13.88 -11.29 -8.74
N TYR A 192 -13.21 -11.90 -7.75
CA TYR A 192 -11.81 -12.32 -7.89
C TYR A 192 -11.67 -13.47 -8.90
N GLY A 193 -12.66 -14.38 -8.95
CA GLY A 193 -12.74 -15.43 -9.96
C GLY A 193 -12.85 -14.87 -11.38
N LEU A 194 -13.77 -13.92 -11.60
CA LEU A 194 -13.92 -13.23 -12.89
C LEU A 194 -12.66 -12.45 -13.28
N ALA A 195 -12.04 -11.73 -12.33
CA ALA A 195 -10.79 -11.04 -12.59
C ALA A 195 -9.67 -12.01 -13.00
N THR A 196 -9.59 -13.18 -12.37
CA THR A 196 -8.67 -14.26 -12.75
C THR A 196 -8.97 -14.75 -14.15
N LEU A 197 -10.24 -15.03 -14.45
CA LEU A 197 -10.68 -15.53 -15.77
C LEU A 197 -10.33 -14.53 -16.89
N VAL A 198 -10.57 -13.24 -16.68
CA VAL A 198 -10.20 -12.20 -17.66
C VAL A 198 -8.70 -12.20 -17.93
N ASN A 199 -7.87 -12.32 -16.89
CA ASN A 199 -6.41 -12.38 -17.05
C ASN A 199 -5.95 -13.67 -17.76
N ILE A 200 -6.58 -14.82 -17.48
CA ILE A 200 -6.32 -16.08 -18.19
C ILE A 200 -6.62 -15.92 -19.67
N VAL A 201 -7.85 -15.53 -20.00
CA VAL A 201 -8.30 -15.37 -21.40
C VAL A 201 -7.37 -14.39 -22.15
N TYR A 202 -6.99 -13.29 -21.49
CA TYR A 202 -6.07 -12.34 -22.09
C TYR A 202 -4.69 -12.95 -22.36
N LEU A 203 -4.12 -13.66 -21.38
CA LEU A 203 -2.79 -14.27 -21.54
C LEU A 203 -2.79 -15.28 -22.70
N PHE A 204 -3.84 -16.12 -22.80
CA PHE A 204 -4.00 -17.07 -23.90
C PHE A 204 -4.16 -16.38 -25.26
N SER A 205 -4.87 -15.24 -25.31
CA SER A 205 -5.06 -14.49 -26.56
C SER A 205 -3.75 -13.95 -27.14
N LEU A 206 -2.69 -13.86 -26.34
CA LEU A 206 -1.37 -13.42 -26.80
C LEU A 206 -0.61 -14.50 -27.61
N GLN A 207 -1.13 -15.73 -27.69
CA GLN A 207 -0.64 -16.89 -28.49
C GLN A 207 0.83 -17.31 -28.26
N ARG A 208 1.50 -16.74 -27.23
CA ARG A 208 2.90 -17.02 -26.89
C ARG A 208 3.07 -17.97 -25.70
N VAL A 209 1.96 -18.42 -25.10
CA VAL A 209 2.00 -19.21 -23.87
C VAL A 209 1.98 -20.69 -24.20
N SER A 210 3.01 -21.41 -23.79
CA SER A 210 3.05 -22.86 -23.78
C SER A 210 3.14 -23.39 -22.36
N PHE A 211 2.30 -24.38 -22.05
CA PHE A 211 2.35 -25.09 -20.75
C PHE A 211 3.21 -26.33 -20.81
N LYS A 212 3.68 -26.73 -22.00
CA LYS A 212 4.54 -27.90 -22.19
C LYS A 212 5.95 -27.56 -21.75
N ILE A 213 6.28 -27.97 -20.51
CA ILE A 213 7.59 -27.75 -19.90
C ILE A 213 8.63 -28.64 -20.57
N GLU A 214 9.69 -28.02 -21.09
CA GLU A 214 10.84 -28.72 -21.63
C GLU A 214 11.86 -29.03 -20.51
N TRP A 215 11.65 -30.14 -19.82
CA TRP A 215 12.51 -30.56 -18.69
C TRP A 215 13.99 -30.71 -19.07
N LYS A 216 14.29 -31.06 -20.34
CA LYS A 216 15.65 -31.23 -20.84
C LYS A 216 16.45 -29.92 -20.94
N PHE A 217 15.74 -28.80 -21.11
CA PHE A 217 16.35 -27.48 -21.18
C PHE A 217 16.92 -27.03 -19.82
N ILE A 218 16.37 -27.52 -18.72
CA ILE A 218 16.70 -27.08 -17.37
C ILE A 218 17.93 -27.82 -16.88
N THR A 219 19.10 -27.15 -16.92
CA THR A 219 20.32 -27.69 -16.36
C THR A 219 20.25 -27.81 -14.83
N PRO A 220 20.98 -28.78 -14.22
CA PRO A 220 21.03 -28.91 -12.76
C PRO A 220 21.47 -27.61 -12.05
N GLN A 221 22.40 -26.87 -12.67
CA GLN A 221 22.88 -25.60 -12.13
C GLN A 221 21.75 -24.52 -12.15
N LEU A 222 21.05 -24.38 -13.26
CA LEU A 222 19.93 -23.43 -13.39
C LEU A 222 18.82 -23.76 -12.37
N LYS A 223 18.49 -25.04 -12.18
CA LYS A 223 17.52 -25.52 -11.19
C LYS A 223 17.94 -25.13 -9.78
N ARG A 224 19.21 -25.34 -9.42
CA ARG A 224 19.75 -25.00 -8.10
C ARG A 224 19.72 -23.50 -7.86
N ASP A 225 20.18 -22.70 -8.82
CA ASP A 225 20.21 -21.24 -8.71
C ASP A 225 18.80 -20.65 -8.61
N PHE A 226 17.87 -21.17 -9.42
CA PHE A 226 16.44 -20.81 -9.35
C PHE A 226 15.84 -21.13 -7.98
N LEU A 227 16.12 -22.32 -7.44
CA LEU A 227 15.60 -22.74 -6.15
C LEU A 227 16.14 -21.86 -5.00
N PHE A 228 17.45 -21.62 -4.96
CA PHE A 228 18.05 -20.74 -3.94
C PHE A 228 17.51 -19.32 -4.02
N TYR A 229 17.39 -18.76 -5.23
CA TYR A 229 16.83 -17.43 -5.41
C TYR A 229 15.35 -17.38 -5.00
N THR A 230 14.59 -18.39 -5.34
CA THR A 230 13.17 -18.52 -4.97
C THR A 230 12.99 -18.58 -3.45
N LEU A 231 13.78 -19.39 -2.75
CA LEU A 231 13.77 -19.46 -1.28
C LEU A 231 14.13 -18.12 -0.64
N PHE A 232 15.11 -17.38 -1.19
CA PHE A 232 15.42 -16.04 -0.73
C PHE A 232 14.26 -15.06 -0.96
N MET A 233 13.58 -15.16 -2.10
CA MET A 233 12.44 -14.30 -2.42
C MET A 233 11.19 -14.60 -1.59
N ILE A 234 10.99 -15.84 -1.11
CA ILE A 234 9.93 -16.17 -0.15
C ILE A 234 10.10 -15.35 1.13
N THR A 235 11.32 -15.27 1.66
CA THR A 235 11.58 -14.50 2.88
C THR A 235 11.36 -13.00 2.68
N ALA A 236 11.72 -12.47 1.53
CA ALA A 236 11.45 -11.08 1.16
C ALA A 236 9.94 -10.80 0.98
N ALA A 237 9.21 -11.76 0.40
CA ALA A 237 7.75 -11.65 0.23
C ALA A 237 7.00 -11.72 1.57
N LEU A 238 7.43 -12.60 2.49
CA LEU A 238 6.92 -12.63 3.88
C LEU A 238 6.99 -11.25 4.51
N ALA A 239 8.14 -10.65 4.42
CA ALA A 239 8.41 -9.35 4.99
C ALA A 239 7.56 -8.22 4.40
N GLY A 240 7.48 -8.15 3.08
CA GLY A 240 6.76 -7.11 2.37
C GLY A 240 5.23 -7.19 2.52
N ASN A 241 4.68 -8.39 2.65
CA ASN A 241 3.24 -8.60 2.72
C ASN A 241 2.70 -8.69 4.16
N VAL A 242 3.45 -9.33 5.07
CA VAL A 242 2.97 -9.59 6.45
C VAL A 242 2.98 -8.33 7.29
N ILE A 243 4.07 -7.57 7.28
CA ILE A 243 4.29 -6.46 8.20
C ILE A 243 3.19 -5.38 8.11
N PRO A 244 2.76 -4.92 6.92
CA PRO A 244 1.71 -3.91 6.83
C PRO A 244 0.35 -4.36 7.37
N MET A 245 0.14 -5.69 7.48
CA MET A 245 -1.13 -6.29 7.91
C MET A 245 -1.16 -6.59 9.41
N LEU A 246 0.01 -6.71 10.09
CA LEU A 246 0.12 -7.15 11.47
C LEU A 246 -0.77 -6.34 12.42
N SER A 247 -0.70 -5.01 12.37
CA SER A 247 -1.50 -4.18 13.28
C SER A 247 -3.01 -4.40 13.10
N LYS A 248 -3.48 -4.61 11.87
CA LYS A 248 -4.90 -4.93 11.58
C LYS A 248 -5.30 -6.27 12.20
N PHE A 249 -4.44 -7.30 12.05
CA PHE A 249 -4.68 -8.62 12.62
C PHE A 249 -4.73 -8.58 14.15
N PHE A 250 -3.78 -7.88 14.78
CA PHE A 250 -3.77 -7.74 16.23
C PHE A 250 -4.98 -6.94 16.74
N VAL A 251 -5.37 -5.86 16.07
CA VAL A 251 -6.58 -5.10 16.43
C VAL A 251 -7.82 -6.00 16.33
N ALA A 252 -8.02 -6.73 15.24
CA ALA A 252 -9.15 -7.63 15.09
C ALA A 252 -9.17 -8.74 16.14
N ALA A 253 -7.98 -9.32 16.43
CA ALA A 253 -7.84 -10.46 17.33
C ALA A 253 -7.91 -10.09 18.81
N LYS A 254 -7.43 -8.90 19.18
CA LYS A 254 -7.28 -8.49 20.59
C LYS A 254 -8.28 -7.46 21.08
N THR A 255 -9.13 -6.94 20.16
CA THR A 255 -10.20 -6.00 20.50
C THR A 255 -11.54 -6.46 19.94
N SER A 256 -11.92 -5.99 18.75
CA SER A 256 -13.15 -6.40 18.08
C SER A 256 -13.09 -6.17 16.58
N PHE A 257 -13.92 -6.87 15.81
CA PHE A 257 -14.09 -6.59 14.38
C PHE A 257 -14.68 -5.21 14.11
N ARG A 258 -15.43 -4.64 15.06
CA ARG A 258 -15.91 -3.25 15.00
C ARG A 258 -14.74 -2.28 15.01
N LEU A 259 -13.82 -2.39 15.96
CA LEU A 259 -12.62 -1.56 16.02
C LEU A 259 -11.67 -1.83 14.85
N ALA A 260 -11.59 -3.07 14.36
CA ALA A 260 -10.87 -3.39 13.14
C ALA A 260 -11.46 -2.65 11.91
N GLY A 261 -12.79 -2.51 11.82
CA GLY A 261 -13.44 -1.69 10.79
C GLY A 261 -13.08 -0.21 10.89
N VAL A 262 -13.09 0.36 12.11
CA VAL A 262 -12.63 1.74 12.36
C VAL A 262 -11.16 1.89 11.96
N PHE A 263 -10.31 0.95 12.36
CA PHE A 263 -8.88 0.94 12.05
C PHE A 263 -8.62 0.83 10.54
N THR A 264 -9.47 0.07 9.83
CA THR A 264 -9.40 -0.05 8.36
C THR A 264 -9.67 1.29 7.68
N ILE A 265 -10.72 2.02 8.09
CA ILE A 265 -11.00 3.35 7.56
C ILE A 265 -9.85 4.32 7.90
N ALA A 266 -9.35 4.30 9.14
CA ALA A 266 -8.19 5.11 9.54
C ALA A 266 -6.95 4.81 8.68
N THR A 267 -6.67 3.53 8.40
CA THR A 267 -5.56 3.10 7.53
C THR A 267 -5.74 3.60 6.09
N ASN A 268 -6.97 3.58 5.57
CA ASN A 268 -7.27 4.04 4.22
C ASN A 268 -7.12 5.57 4.09
N ILE A 269 -7.49 6.34 5.12
CA ILE A 269 -7.23 7.79 5.17
C ILE A 269 -5.71 8.03 5.19
N ALA A 270 -4.97 7.35 6.05
CA ALA A 270 -3.52 7.50 6.16
C ALA A 270 -2.76 7.10 4.88
N ALA A 271 -3.29 6.17 4.08
CA ALA A 271 -2.66 5.70 2.85
C ALA A 271 -2.50 6.80 1.77
N VAL A 272 -3.29 7.88 1.85
CA VAL A 272 -3.19 9.04 0.93
C VAL A 272 -1.80 9.70 1.01
N ILE A 273 -1.14 9.64 2.18
CA ILE A 273 0.18 10.24 2.41
C ILE A 273 1.29 9.55 1.61
N GLU A 274 1.08 8.29 1.22
CA GLU A 274 2.05 7.57 0.37
C GLU A 274 1.90 7.86 -1.13
N MET A 275 0.86 8.55 -1.57
CA MET A 275 0.64 8.77 -3.02
C MET A 275 1.81 9.49 -3.71
N PRO A 276 2.40 10.56 -3.14
CA PRO A 276 3.58 11.19 -3.74
C PRO A 276 4.77 10.24 -3.87
N TYR A 277 4.97 9.35 -2.89
CA TYR A 277 6.06 8.36 -2.92
C TYR A 277 5.94 7.40 -4.10
N ARG A 278 4.73 6.96 -4.45
CA ARG A 278 4.52 6.00 -5.55
C ARG A 278 4.99 6.58 -6.89
N SER A 279 4.79 7.87 -7.14
CA SER A 279 5.21 8.54 -8.37
C SER A 279 6.69 8.90 -8.36
N LEU A 280 7.18 9.58 -7.32
CA LEU A 280 8.58 10.00 -7.20
C LEU A 280 9.52 8.78 -7.10
N GLY A 281 9.13 7.75 -6.35
CA GLY A 281 9.89 6.51 -6.23
C GLY A 281 10.06 5.77 -7.55
N ALA A 282 9.03 5.76 -8.41
CA ALA A 282 9.12 5.13 -9.72
C ALA A 282 10.16 5.79 -10.63
N ILE A 283 10.32 7.12 -10.54
CA ILE A 283 11.27 7.89 -11.34
C ILE A 283 12.70 7.80 -10.75
N SER A 284 12.83 7.84 -9.44
CA SER A 284 14.15 7.94 -8.79
C SER A 284 14.90 6.61 -8.66
N ARG A 285 14.17 5.48 -8.52
CA ARG A 285 14.81 4.16 -8.35
C ARG A 285 15.78 3.77 -9.45
N PRO A 286 15.49 3.94 -10.76
CA PRO A 286 16.44 3.64 -11.84
C PRO A 286 17.72 4.44 -11.73
N HIS A 287 17.63 5.75 -11.43
CA HIS A 287 18.79 6.63 -11.31
C HIS A 287 19.68 6.25 -10.11
N ILE A 288 19.07 5.91 -8.97
CA ILE A 288 19.81 5.43 -7.80
C ILE A 288 20.48 4.09 -8.10
N SER A 289 19.77 3.17 -8.77
CA SER A 289 20.31 1.89 -9.19
C SER A 289 21.53 2.06 -10.11
N GLU A 290 21.46 2.97 -11.07
CA GLU A 290 22.55 3.29 -12.00
C GLU A 290 23.77 3.86 -11.25
N ALA A 291 23.57 4.84 -10.35
CA ALA A 291 24.64 5.40 -9.54
C ALA A 291 25.34 4.33 -8.67
N MET A 292 24.55 3.46 -8.05
CA MET A 292 25.06 2.34 -7.24
C MET A 292 25.85 1.31 -8.08
N ALA A 293 25.37 0.98 -9.28
CA ALA A 293 26.04 0.07 -10.20
C ALA A 293 27.38 0.63 -10.67
N LYS A 294 27.46 1.97 -10.89
CA LYS A 294 28.71 2.68 -11.25
C LYS A 294 29.61 2.94 -10.04
N LYS A 295 29.22 2.52 -8.83
CA LYS A 295 29.92 2.80 -7.55
C LYS A 295 30.10 4.30 -7.28
N ASP A 296 29.27 5.16 -7.87
CA ASP A 296 29.26 6.60 -7.63
C ASP A 296 28.43 6.90 -6.38
N VAL A 297 29.08 6.76 -5.24
CA VAL A 297 28.44 6.95 -3.91
C VAL A 297 28.02 8.40 -3.71
N GLN A 298 28.80 9.38 -4.24
CA GLN A 298 28.46 10.78 -4.10
C GLN A 298 27.16 11.10 -4.84
N ARG A 299 27.03 10.65 -6.08
CA ARG A 299 25.80 10.82 -6.88
C ARG A 299 24.61 10.13 -6.25
N ALA A 300 24.80 8.91 -5.72
CA ALA A 300 23.76 8.20 -5.00
C ALA A 300 23.30 8.97 -3.74
N ASP A 301 24.22 9.55 -2.98
CA ASP A 301 23.94 10.35 -1.78
C ASP A 301 23.13 11.62 -2.12
N GLU A 302 23.54 12.35 -3.16
CA GLU A 302 22.83 13.55 -3.65
C GLU A 302 21.39 13.21 -4.10
N LEU A 303 21.21 12.17 -4.89
CA LEU A 303 19.91 11.69 -5.33
C LEU A 303 19.04 11.30 -4.15
N CYS A 304 19.57 10.56 -3.18
CA CYS A 304 18.83 10.14 -1.99
C CYS A 304 18.41 11.34 -1.14
N LYS A 305 19.27 12.31 -0.91
CA LYS A 305 18.93 13.56 -0.20
C LYS A 305 17.82 14.33 -0.90
N SER A 306 17.90 14.45 -2.23
CA SER A 306 16.89 15.14 -3.04
C SER A 306 15.54 14.41 -2.96
N VAL A 307 15.53 13.09 -3.15
CA VAL A 307 14.29 12.28 -3.08
C VAL A 307 13.66 12.36 -1.69
N THR A 308 14.46 12.17 -0.63
CA THR A 308 14.00 12.27 0.76
C THR A 308 13.38 13.64 1.07
N LEU A 309 14.03 14.73 0.63
CA LEU A 309 13.51 16.09 0.83
C LEU A 309 12.16 16.29 0.14
N HIS A 310 12.05 15.93 -1.14
CA HIS A 310 10.80 16.10 -1.89
C HIS A 310 9.67 15.22 -1.36
N GLN A 311 9.98 13.98 -0.93
CA GLN A 311 9.01 13.08 -0.29
C GLN A 311 8.52 13.65 1.04
N PHE A 312 9.45 14.18 1.85
CA PHE A 312 9.10 14.78 3.13
C PHE A 312 8.24 16.03 2.96
N ILE A 313 8.58 16.91 2.01
CA ILE A 313 7.75 18.07 1.67
C ILE A 313 6.34 17.61 1.28
N ALA A 314 6.21 16.79 0.24
CA ALA A 314 4.92 16.39 -0.29
C ALA A 314 4.10 15.60 0.75
N GLY A 315 4.71 14.62 1.44
CA GLY A 315 4.04 13.82 2.46
C GLY A 315 3.60 14.63 3.67
N SER A 316 4.42 15.58 4.14
CA SER A 316 4.07 16.45 5.28
C SER A 316 2.92 17.40 4.95
N PHE A 317 2.86 17.94 3.72
CA PHE A 317 1.73 18.75 3.30
C PHE A 317 0.44 17.94 3.18
N VAL A 318 0.49 16.73 2.63
CA VAL A 318 -0.68 15.86 2.56
C VAL A 318 -1.14 15.48 3.96
N LEU A 319 -0.22 15.10 4.87
CA LEU A 319 -0.53 14.81 6.27
C LEU A 319 -1.22 16.01 6.93
N PHE A 320 -0.65 17.19 6.75
CA PHE A 320 -1.21 18.42 7.30
C PHE A 320 -2.62 18.68 6.78
N LEU A 321 -2.86 18.60 5.45
CA LEU A 321 -4.17 18.79 4.85
C LEU A 321 -5.20 17.75 5.33
N VAL A 322 -4.80 16.50 5.49
CA VAL A 322 -5.67 15.45 6.07
C VAL A 322 -6.05 15.80 7.50
N TRP A 323 -5.06 16.15 8.33
CA TRP A 323 -5.29 16.39 9.75
C TRP A 323 -6.18 17.61 10.04
N ILE A 324 -5.93 18.73 9.36
CA ILE A 324 -6.74 19.95 9.58
C ILE A 324 -8.21 19.79 9.19
N ASN A 325 -8.50 18.82 8.31
CA ASN A 325 -9.85 18.55 7.84
C ASN A 325 -10.42 17.24 8.41
N ILE A 326 -9.75 16.59 9.36
CA ILE A 326 -10.13 15.25 9.81
C ILE A 326 -11.53 15.21 10.47
N ASP A 327 -11.87 16.23 11.24
CA ASP A 327 -13.18 16.31 11.88
C ASP A 327 -14.29 16.51 10.84
N TYR A 328 -14.07 17.42 9.88
CA TYR A 328 -14.97 17.61 8.74
C TYR A 328 -15.12 16.32 7.91
N LEU A 329 -14.03 15.60 7.68
CA LEU A 329 -14.10 14.33 6.97
C LEU A 329 -15.00 13.32 7.72
N PHE A 330 -14.89 13.23 9.05
CA PHE A 330 -15.77 12.37 9.83
C PHE A 330 -17.23 12.85 9.81
N ASP A 331 -17.49 14.16 9.83
CA ASP A 331 -18.85 14.71 9.70
C ASP A 331 -19.48 14.41 8.33
N LEU A 332 -18.65 14.28 7.29
CA LEU A 332 -19.08 13.93 5.93
C LEU A 332 -19.34 12.43 5.76
N LEU A 333 -18.67 11.58 6.56
CA LEU A 333 -18.81 10.13 6.46
C LEU A 333 -20.15 9.65 7.01
N PRO A 334 -20.83 8.73 6.31
CA PRO A 334 -21.90 7.97 6.92
C PRO A 334 -21.43 7.26 8.20
N LYS A 335 -22.17 7.38 9.30
CA LYS A 335 -21.78 6.86 10.64
C LYS A 335 -20.45 7.45 11.16
N GLY A 336 -20.15 8.71 10.83
CA GLY A 336 -18.90 9.37 11.14
C GLY A 336 -18.54 9.38 12.63
N ASP A 337 -19.52 9.43 13.53
CA ASP A 337 -19.30 9.37 14.98
C ASP A 337 -18.60 8.10 15.42
N ILE A 338 -18.88 6.96 14.77
CA ILE A 338 -18.20 5.69 15.06
C ILE A 338 -16.75 5.75 14.57
N TYR A 339 -16.52 6.27 13.36
CA TYR A 339 -15.17 6.34 12.78
C TYR A 339 -14.30 7.41 13.44
N ARG A 340 -14.90 8.42 14.11
CA ARG A 340 -14.20 9.44 14.89
C ARG A 340 -13.40 8.85 16.07
N LEU A 341 -13.77 7.65 16.57
CA LEU A 341 -12.96 6.89 17.53
C LEU A 341 -11.54 6.63 17.01
N GLY A 342 -11.38 6.55 15.69
CA GLY A 342 -10.10 6.35 15.02
C GLY A 342 -9.28 7.62 14.77
N LYS A 343 -9.70 8.80 15.24
CA LYS A 343 -9.03 10.08 14.93
C LYS A 343 -7.53 10.06 15.23
N TRP A 344 -7.15 9.63 16.44
CA TRP A 344 -5.75 9.53 16.83
C TRP A 344 -5.01 8.42 16.09
N ALA A 345 -5.68 7.31 15.79
CA ALA A 345 -5.10 6.27 14.96
C ALA A 345 -4.80 6.78 13.55
N VAL A 346 -5.66 7.64 12.96
CA VAL A 346 -5.35 8.31 11.68
C VAL A 346 -4.07 9.11 11.78
N LEU A 347 -3.87 9.93 12.82
CA LEU A 347 -2.64 10.72 12.97
C LEU A 347 -1.40 9.84 13.08
N LEU A 348 -1.42 8.85 13.97
CA LEU A 348 -0.27 7.95 14.20
C LEU A 348 0.06 7.13 12.94
N LEU A 349 -0.95 6.60 12.24
CA LEU A 349 -0.76 5.91 10.98
C LEU A 349 -0.25 6.85 9.89
N SER A 350 -0.75 8.08 9.84
CA SER A 350 -0.30 9.10 8.89
C SER A 350 1.17 9.46 9.10
N LEU A 351 1.60 9.62 10.36
CA LEU A 351 3.01 9.81 10.72
C LEU A 351 3.86 8.59 10.33
N SER A 352 3.34 7.39 10.58
CA SER A 352 4.01 6.14 10.17
C SER A 352 4.23 6.10 8.65
N ARG A 353 3.20 6.47 7.86
CA ARG A 353 3.28 6.54 6.40
C ARG A 353 4.23 7.64 5.92
N LEU A 354 4.28 8.76 6.62
CA LEU A 354 5.25 9.83 6.34
C LEU A 354 6.69 9.34 6.56
N VAL A 355 6.96 8.69 7.68
CA VAL A 355 8.29 8.09 7.97
C VAL A 355 8.65 7.09 6.88
N TYR A 356 7.75 6.15 6.58
CA TYR A 356 7.97 5.15 5.53
C TYR A 356 8.27 5.81 4.17
N SER A 357 7.40 6.68 3.68
CA SER A 357 7.56 7.31 2.36
C SER A 357 8.82 8.15 2.25
N THR A 358 9.19 8.86 3.30
CA THR A 358 10.38 9.71 3.36
C THR A 358 11.67 8.88 3.26
N PHE A 359 11.75 7.78 3.98
CA PHE A 359 12.99 7.00 4.11
C PHE A 359 13.03 5.72 3.27
N ALA A 360 11.97 5.37 2.53
CA ALA A 360 11.94 4.17 1.70
C ALA A 360 13.05 4.13 0.62
N VAL A 361 13.62 5.28 0.23
CA VAL A 361 14.77 5.35 -0.66
C VAL A 361 15.99 4.58 -0.10
N THR A 362 16.12 4.49 1.22
CA THR A 362 17.22 3.76 1.88
C THR A 362 17.17 2.25 1.58
N THR A 363 15.97 1.68 1.49
CA THR A 363 15.80 0.28 1.13
C THR A 363 16.25 0.02 -0.31
N THR A 364 16.06 0.99 -1.21
CA THR A 364 16.55 0.94 -2.59
C THR A 364 18.07 0.91 -2.62
N VAL A 365 18.75 1.80 -1.88
CA VAL A 365 20.22 1.83 -1.78
C VAL A 365 20.77 0.51 -1.24
N LEU A 366 20.17 -0.03 -0.16
CA LEU A 366 20.58 -1.31 0.39
C LEU A 366 20.43 -2.44 -0.62
N SER A 367 19.30 -2.51 -1.33
CA SER A 367 18.98 -3.56 -2.30
C SER A 367 19.95 -3.60 -3.49
N TYR A 368 20.48 -2.44 -3.91
CA TYR A 368 21.47 -2.35 -5.00
C TYR A 368 22.92 -2.33 -4.55
N SER A 369 23.19 -2.47 -3.24
CA SER A 369 24.54 -2.56 -2.69
C SER A 369 25.01 -4.01 -2.56
N LYS A 370 26.32 -4.18 -2.32
CA LYS A 370 26.89 -5.50 -1.96
C LYS A 370 26.34 -6.06 -0.64
N TYR A 371 25.67 -5.24 0.14
CA TYR A 371 25.09 -5.59 1.44
C TYR A 371 23.60 -5.93 1.37
N TYR A 372 23.03 -6.19 0.20
CA TYR A 372 21.61 -6.45 -0.02
C TYR A 372 21.02 -7.55 0.90
N TYR A 373 21.82 -8.54 1.28
CA TYR A 373 21.38 -9.61 2.19
C TYR A 373 21.00 -9.13 3.59
N TYR A 374 21.53 -7.98 4.05
CA TYR A 374 21.09 -7.38 5.31
C TYR A 374 19.65 -6.88 5.26
N SER A 375 19.08 -6.68 4.09
CA SER A 375 17.67 -6.30 3.96
C SER A 375 16.76 -7.33 4.62
N LEU A 376 17.10 -8.63 4.52
CA LEU A 376 16.37 -9.70 5.19
C LEU A 376 16.45 -9.56 6.71
N ILE A 377 17.65 -9.32 7.26
CA ILE A 377 17.86 -9.17 8.70
C ILE A 377 17.03 -8.00 9.24
N PHE A 378 17.12 -6.83 8.58
CA PHE A 378 16.33 -5.65 8.96
C PHE A 378 14.83 -5.88 8.87
N THR A 379 14.39 -6.68 7.90
CA THR A 379 12.97 -6.96 7.73
C THR A 379 12.46 -7.94 8.78
N VAL A 380 13.21 -8.97 9.13
CA VAL A 380 12.90 -9.89 10.23
C VAL A 380 12.86 -9.13 11.56
N LEU A 381 13.78 -8.20 11.79
CA LEU A 381 13.80 -7.34 12.95
C LEU A 381 12.54 -6.43 12.99
N LEU A 382 12.17 -5.82 11.87
CA LEU A 382 10.94 -5.02 11.76
C LEU A 382 9.69 -5.87 12.07
N ALA A 383 9.62 -7.09 11.53
CA ALA A 383 8.51 -8.01 11.78
C ALA A 383 8.43 -8.40 13.28
N GLY A 384 9.55 -8.83 13.87
CA GLY A 384 9.62 -9.20 15.28
C GLY A 384 9.24 -8.04 16.20
N MET A 385 9.76 -6.85 15.93
CA MET A 385 9.43 -5.65 16.68
C MET A 385 7.94 -5.27 16.50
N SER A 386 7.41 -5.34 15.28
CA SER A 386 6.00 -5.07 15.04
C SER A 386 5.09 -6.06 15.78
N ILE A 387 5.43 -7.36 15.78
CA ILE A 387 4.68 -8.38 16.54
C ILE A 387 4.73 -8.06 18.05
N ALA A 388 5.90 -7.82 18.60
CA ALA A 388 6.08 -7.57 20.04
C ALA A 388 5.32 -6.31 20.49
N LEU A 389 5.44 -5.20 19.74
CA LEU A 389 4.77 -3.95 20.08
C LEU A 389 3.24 -4.05 19.93
N ASN A 390 2.74 -4.70 18.89
CA ASN A 390 1.30 -4.92 18.73
C ASN A 390 0.75 -5.84 19.83
N ALA A 391 1.45 -6.93 20.17
CA ALA A 391 1.04 -7.84 21.24
C ALA A 391 0.97 -7.13 22.61
N TRP A 392 1.83 -6.12 22.84
CA TRP A 392 1.88 -5.38 24.09
C TRP A 392 0.96 -4.16 24.15
N TRP A 393 0.85 -3.39 23.06
CA TRP A 393 0.14 -2.11 23.06
C TRP A 393 -1.33 -2.22 22.62
N VAL A 394 -1.67 -3.13 21.72
CA VAL A 394 -3.08 -3.28 21.27
C VAL A 394 -4.00 -3.65 22.44
N PRO A 395 -3.67 -4.60 23.35
CA PRO A 395 -4.54 -4.90 24.49
C PRO A 395 -4.69 -3.75 25.51
N ARG A 396 -3.81 -2.73 25.46
CA ARG A 396 -3.82 -1.59 26.40
C ARG A 396 -4.46 -0.33 25.81
N TRP A 397 -4.27 -0.11 24.51
CA TRP A 397 -4.65 1.14 23.84
C TRP A 397 -5.44 0.89 22.57
N ASP A 398 -6.00 -0.29 22.37
CA ASP A 398 -6.84 -0.69 21.26
C ASP A 398 -6.24 -0.28 19.90
N ILE A 399 -7.06 0.38 19.05
CA ILE A 399 -6.64 0.86 17.73
C ILE A 399 -5.46 1.85 17.78
N ASN A 400 -5.38 2.66 18.84
CA ASN A 400 -4.26 3.61 19.00
C ASN A 400 -2.96 2.86 19.32
N GLY A 401 -3.05 1.75 20.06
CA GLY A 401 -1.92 0.85 20.31
C GLY A 401 -1.37 0.23 19.03
N GLY A 402 -2.26 -0.23 18.14
CA GLY A 402 -1.87 -0.76 16.83
C GLY A 402 -1.24 0.29 15.92
N ALA A 403 -1.79 1.50 15.92
CA ALA A 403 -1.26 2.63 15.16
C ALA A 403 0.12 3.09 15.68
N LEU A 404 0.28 3.16 16.98
CA LEU A 404 1.55 3.51 17.63
C LEU A 404 2.62 2.42 17.41
N ALA A 405 2.24 1.14 17.50
CA ALA A 405 3.13 0.02 17.22
C ALA A 405 3.67 0.11 15.77
N ASN A 406 2.81 0.45 14.83
CA ASN A 406 3.20 0.65 13.43
C ASN A 406 4.18 1.82 13.28
N LEU A 407 3.89 2.98 13.89
CA LEU A 407 4.75 4.17 13.84
C LEU A 407 6.13 3.89 14.43
N VAL A 408 6.19 3.34 15.64
CA VAL A 408 7.47 3.09 16.35
C VAL A 408 8.27 2.02 15.62
N SER A 409 7.63 0.97 15.12
CA SER A 409 8.30 -0.08 14.34
C SER A 409 9.01 0.49 13.12
N TYR A 410 8.33 1.30 12.30
CA TYR A 410 8.96 1.91 11.14
C TYR A 410 10.00 2.96 11.52
N PHE A 411 9.76 3.74 12.56
CA PHE A 411 10.71 4.77 13.01
C PHE A 411 12.04 4.15 13.44
N VAL A 412 12.00 3.13 14.31
CA VAL A 412 13.21 2.42 14.78
C VAL A 412 13.88 1.69 13.60
N TYR A 413 13.10 1.01 12.76
CA TYR A 413 13.62 0.35 11.57
C TYR A 413 14.43 1.30 10.69
N PHE A 414 13.90 2.47 10.37
CA PHE A 414 14.58 3.42 9.49
C PHE A 414 15.77 4.09 10.17
N ILE A 415 15.74 4.33 11.49
CA ILE A 415 16.93 4.80 12.22
C ILE A 415 18.07 3.78 12.09
N LEU A 416 17.81 2.51 12.37
CA LEU A 416 18.81 1.46 12.27
C LEU A 416 19.34 1.31 10.85
N LEU A 417 18.46 1.38 9.87
CA LEU A 417 18.82 1.30 8.45
C LEU A 417 19.66 2.50 8.00
N LEU A 418 19.32 3.73 8.41
CA LEU A 418 20.09 4.95 8.13
C LEU A 418 21.49 4.87 8.71
N VAL A 419 21.62 4.43 9.97
CA VAL A 419 22.93 4.25 10.61
C VAL A 419 23.75 3.21 9.84
N PHE A 420 23.16 2.08 9.47
CA PHE A 420 23.85 1.03 8.76
C PHE A 420 24.33 1.49 7.37
N ILE A 421 23.46 2.16 6.59
CA ILE A 421 23.79 2.64 5.25
C ILE A 421 24.87 3.71 5.32
N LYS A 422 24.81 4.62 6.28
CA LYS A 422 25.85 5.61 6.51
C LYS A 422 27.20 4.94 6.80
N TRP A 423 27.19 3.94 7.70
CA TRP A 423 28.43 3.28 8.13
C TRP A 423 29.04 2.40 7.04
N LYS A 424 28.24 1.60 6.31
CA LYS A 424 28.74 0.59 5.35
C LYS A 424 28.82 1.06 3.92
N ILE A 425 27.98 2.01 3.51
CA ILE A 425 27.85 2.44 2.11
C ILE A 425 28.31 3.90 1.95
N GLY A 426 28.20 4.71 3.00
CA GLY A 426 28.57 6.13 2.98
C GLY A 426 27.44 7.06 2.54
N VAL A 427 26.25 6.57 2.21
CA VAL A 427 25.08 7.35 1.82
C VAL A 427 24.28 7.77 3.04
N MET A 428 23.89 9.07 3.10
CA MET A 428 23.08 9.61 4.20
C MET A 428 21.94 10.47 3.64
N PRO A 429 20.73 9.92 3.47
CA PRO A 429 19.59 10.64 2.89
C PRO A 429 19.11 11.86 3.69
N LEU A 430 19.48 11.96 4.96
CA LEU A 430 19.12 13.10 5.80
C LEU A 430 19.86 14.38 5.36
N SER A 431 19.09 15.44 5.16
CA SER A 431 19.57 16.78 4.84
C SER A 431 19.12 17.77 5.92
N ARG A 432 19.95 18.75 6.23
CA ARG A 432 19.57 19.87 7.11
C ARG A 432 18.35 20.64 6.61
N LYS A 433 18.03 20.53 5.32
CA LYS A 433 16.85 21.14 4.70
C LYS A 433 15.51 20.53 5.14
N LEU A 434 15.53 19.35 5.79
CA LEU A 434 14.32 18.77 6.39
C LEU A 434 13.83 19.57 7.60
N LEU A 435 14.74 20.19 8.36
CA LEU A 435 14.38 20.95 9.56
C LEU A 435 13.48 22.16 9.26
N PRO A 436 13.81 23.06 8.29
CA PRO A 436 12.90 24.14 7.93
C PRO A 436 11.52 23.64 7.47
N VAL A 437 11.44 22.53 6.74
CA VAL A 437 10.14 21.94 6.35
C VAL A 437 9.33 21.53 7.58
N ALA A 438 9.96 20.82 8.52
CA ALA A 438 9.31 20.42 9.77
C ALA A 438 8.82 21.65 10.56
N MET A 439 9.64 22.71 10.63
CA MET A 439 9.26 23.96 11.31
C MET A 439 8.07 24.66 10.63
N ILE A 440 8.06 24.73 9.29
CA ILE A 440 6.90 25.27 8.56
C ILE A 440 5.64 24.50 8.92
N VAL A 441 5.69 23.18 8.85
CA VAL A 441 4.54 22.33 9.16
C VAL A 441 4.07 22.52 10.60
N LEU A 442 4.98 22.59 11.58
CA LEU A 442 4.65 22.86 13.00
C LEU A 442 3.98 24.23 13.18
N VAL A 443 4.50 25.27 12.51
CA VAL A 443 3.91 26.62 12.53
C VAL A 443 2.50 26.59 11.92
N LEU A 444 2.30 25.89 10.82
CA LEU A 444 0.97 25.72 10.21
C LEU A 444 0.01 24.98 11.14
N PHE A 445 0.48 23.99 11.90
CA PHE A 445 -0.35 23.33 12.94
C PHE A 445 -0.77 24.29 14.06
N ALA A 446 0.14 25.16 14.52
CA ALA A 446 -0.18 26.19 15.50
C ALA A 446 -1.20 27.21 14.96
N PHE A 447 -1.03 27.65 13.69
CA PHE A 447 -2.02 28.50 13.02
C PHE A 447 -3.37 27.81 12.86
N ASN A 448 -3.41 26.51 12.54
CA ASN A 448 -4.65 25.77 12.47
C ASN A 448 -5.39 25.73 13.81
N TRP A 449 -4.66 25.59 14.92
CA TRP A 449 -5.27 25.65 16.26
C TRP A 449 -5.95 27.00 16.51
N LEU A 450 -5.27 28.13 16.18
CA LEU A 450 -5.84 29.46 16.26
C LEU A 450 -7.05 29.64 15.33
N TRP A 451 -6.96 29.15 14.09
CA TRP A 451 -8.06 29.20 13.13
C TRP A 451 -9.30 28.50 13.65
N THR A 452 -9.12 27.25 14.10
CA THR A 452 -10.24 26.42 14.58
C THR A 452 -10.89 27.00 15.82
N SER A 453 -10.15 27.66 16.72
CA SER A 453 -10.70 28.28 17.91
C SER A 453 -11.40 29.63 17.63
N ALA A 454 -10.90 30.44 16.69
CA ALA A 454 -11.37 31.81 16.46
C ALA A 454 -12.27 31.95 15.23
N LEU A 455 -11.87 31.37 14.09
CA LEU A 455 -12.50 31.63 12.77
C LEU A 455 -13.55 30.58 12.39
N THR A 456 -13.32 29.32 12.66
CA THR A 456 -14.27 28.25 12.33
C THR A 456 -15.68 28.52 12.91
N PRO A 457 -15.86 28.96 14.18
CA PRO A 457 -17.19 29.29 14.69
C PRO A 457 -17.84 30.43 13.95
N LEU A 458 -17.06 31.45 13.52
CA LEU A 458 -17.61 32.60 12.77
C LEU A 458 -18.03 32.22 11.36
N ILE A 459 -17.32 31.28 10.73
CA ILE A 459 -17.63 30.82 9.37
C ILE A 459 -18.84 29.89 9.38
N VAL A 460 -18.95 29.01 10.38
CA VAL A 460 -20.00 27.97 10.41
C VAL A 460 -21.35 28.51 10.92
N LYS A 461 -21.35 29.39 11.93
CA LYS A 461 -22.58 29.94 12.55
C LYS A 461 -23.60 30.52 11.57
N PRO A 462 -23.24 31.28 10.52
CA PRO A 462 -24.19 31.92 9.62
C PRO A 462 -25.05 30.96 8.78
N PHE A 463 -24.64 29.67 8.69
CA PHE A 463 -25.31 28.71 7.83
C PHE A 463 -26.36 27.89 8.59
N GLU A 464 -27.58 27.81 8.07
CA GLU A 464 -28.66 26.95 8.60
C GLU A 464 -28.25 25.46 8.61
N LYS A 465 -27.49 25.05 7.58
CA LYS A 465 -26.93 23.70 7.48
C LYS A 465 -25.44 23.72 7.85
N PRO A 466 -25.08 23.21 9.03
CA PRO A 466 -23.67 23.22 9.49
C PRO A 466 -22.67 22.64 8.48
N ILE A 467 -23.07 21.64 7.71
CA ILE A 467 -22.24 21.00 6.70
C ILE A 467 -21.76 21.98 5.61
N VAL A 468 -22.58 22.96 5.24
CA VAL A 468 -22.22 23.98 4.22
C VAL A 468 -21.11 24.90 4.77
N GLY A 469 -21.33 25.38 6.02
CA GLY A 469 -20.30 26.20 6.70
C GLY A 469 -18.98 25.45 6.91
N LEU A 470 -19.06 24.19 7.32
CA LEU A 470 -17.88 23.32 7.48
C LEU A 470 -17.17 23.07 6.16
N THR A 471 -17.91 22.90 5.06
CA THR A 471 -17.32 22.75 3.71
C THR A 471 -16.57 24.02 3.30
N LEU A 472 -17.17 25.18 3.53
CA LEU A 472 -16.55 26.47 3.24
C LEU A 472 -15.30 26.69 4.10
N ASP A 473 -15.37 26.42 5.41
CA ASP A 473 -14.24 26.52 6.33
C ASP A 473 -13.09 25.59 5.88
N ALA A 474 -13.38 24.33 5.55
CA ALA A 474 -12.41 23.36 5.08
C ALA A 474 -11.73 23.83 3.78
N ALA A 475 -12.49 24.38 2.83
CA ALA A 475 -11.97 24.89 1.58
C ALA A 475 -11.07 26.13 1.78
N LEU A 476 -11.54 27.10 2.55
CA LEU A 476 -10.78 28.34 2.85
C LEU A 476 -9.50 28.04 3.62
N LYS A 477 -9.61 27.23 4.67
CA LYS A 477 -8.49 26.80 5.50
C LYS A 477 -7.44 26.05 4.70
N SER A 478 -7.87 25.05 3.92
CA SER A 478 -6.94 24.26 3.09
C SER A 478 -6.23 25.11 2.05
N SER A 479 -6.96 26.01 1.35
CA SER A 479 -6.39 26.88 0.34
C SER A 479 -5.40 27.87 0.93
N LEU A 480 -5.77 28.55 2.04
CA LEU A 480 -4.89 29.51 2.69
C LEU A 480 -3.60 28.85 3.20
N PHE A 481 -3.74 27.73 3.92
CA PHE A 481 -2.55 27.08 4.48
C PHE A 481 -1.66 26.44 3.39
N PHE A 482 -2.25 25.97 2.30
CA PHE A 482 -1.47 25.50 1.15
C PHE A 482 -0.64 26.64 0.56
N VAL A 483 -1.25 27.82 0.34
CA VAL A 483 -0.55 29.02 -0.17
C VAL A 483 0.52 29.50 0.82
N LEU A 484 0.20 29.57 2.12
CA LEU A 484 1.18 29.97 3.15
C LEU A 484 2.35 28.98 3.21
N GLY A 485 2.09 27.71 3.13
CA GLY A 485 3.13 26.68 3.12
C GLY A 485 4.04 26.76 1.90
N LEU A 486 3.47 26.88 0.69
CA LEU A 486 4.23 27.05 -0.54
C LEU A 486 5.07 28.35 -0.52
N THR A 487 4.47 29.46 -0.08
CA THR A 487 5.18 30.74 0.03
C THR A 487 6.33 30.69 1.03
N SER A 488 6.13 29.98 2.15
CA SER A 488 7.20 29.78 3.14
C SER A 488 8.35 28.93 2.60
N LEU A 489 8.04 27.83 1.87
CA LEU A 489 9.05 27.00 1.19
C LEU A 489 9.83 27.80 0.16
N TYR A 490 9.14 28.63 -0.63
CA TYR A 490 9.73 29.49 -1.65
C TYR A 490 10.70 30.53 -1.05
N LYS A 491 10.24 31.29 -0.04
CA LYS A 491 11.05 32.34 0.61
C LYS A 491 12.26 31.78 1.34
N LEU A 492 12.13 30.61 1.99
CA LEU A 492 13.23 29.97 2.69
C LEU A 492 14.18 29.20 1.75
N LYS A 493 13.91 29.21 0.43
CA LYS A 493 14.71 28.51 -0.60
C LYS A 493 15.07 27.08 -0.23
N VAL A 494 14.10 26.35 0.31
CA VAL A 494 14.31 24.98 0.82
C VAL A 494 14.73 24.02 -0.29
N SER A 495 14.10 24.14 -1.46
CA SER A 495 14.42 23.32 -2.63
C SER A 495 14.36 24.16 -3.90
N GLN A 496 15.46 24.18 -4.64
CA GLN A 496 15.52 24.90 -5.91
C GLN A 496 14.53 24.35 -6.93
N SER A 497 14.39 23.02 -7.01
CA SER A 497 13.42 22.39 -7.92
C SER A 497 11.96 22.75 -7.60
N VAL A 498 11.63 22.97 -6.31
CA VAL A 498 10.29 23.43 -5.91
C VAL A 498 10.12 24.90 -6.27
N ASN A 499 11.16 25.74 -6.05
CA ASN A 499 11.11 27.16 -6.42
C ASN A 499 10.97 27.32 -7.94
N ASP A 500 11.76 26.60 -8.73
CA ASP A 500 11.67 26.63 -10.20
C ASP A 500 10.27 26.19 -10.70
N LEU A 501 9.64 25.23 -10.00
CA LEU A 501 8.27 24.81 -10.32
C LEU A 501 7.26 25.93 -10.02
N ILE A 502 7.40 26.59 -8.88
CA ILE A 502 6.53 27.72 -8.50
C ILE A 502 6.71 28.88 -9.49
N ASP A 503 7.96 29.21 -9.85
CA ASP A 503 8.24 30.26 -10.82
C ASP A 503 7.61 29.97 -12.19
N ARG A 504 7.74 28.73 -12.69
CA ARG A 504 7.08 28.34 -13.95
C ARG A 504 5.55 28.46 -13.91
N VAL A 505 4.95 28.05 -12.77
CA VAL A 505 3.49 28.21 -12.59
C VAL A 505 3.12 29.68 -12.57
N TRP A 506 3.93 30.52 -11.91
CA TRP A 506 3.70 31.97 -11.83
C TRP A 506 3.81 32.64 -13.20
N ASP A 507 4.80 32.26 -14.00
CA ASP A 507 4.99 32.78 -15.36
C ASP A 507 3.79 32.47 -16.28
N VAL A 508 3.23 31.27 -16.18
CA VAL A 508 2.01 30.90 -16.95
C VAL A 508 0.80 31.76 -16.59
N PHE A 509 0.70 32.27 -15.35
CA PHE A 509 -0.36 33.21 -14.95
C PHE A 509 -0.05 34.65 -15.28
N ARG A 510 1.23 35.04 -15.43
CA ARG A 510 1.65 36.39 -15.75
C ARG A 510 1.60 36.68 -17.25
N ASP A 511 1.80 35.67 -18.09
CA ASP A 511 1.76 35.74 -19.56
C ASP A 511 0.34 35.62 -20.14
N LYS A 512 -0.69 35.56 -19.29
CA LYS A 512 -2.12 35.67 -19.62
C LYS A 512 -2.69 36.99 -19.14
#